data_9509b7d22d7ab28dfe94ad748602f20d
#
_entry.id   9509b7d22d7ab28dfe94ad748602f20d
#
_cell.length_a   1.000
_cell.length_b   1.000
_cell.length_c   1.000
_cell.angle_alpha   90.00
_cell.angle_beta   90.00
_cell.angle_gamma   90.00
#
_symmetry.space_group_name_H-M   'P 1'
#
loop_
_entity.id
_entity.type
_entity.pdbx_description
1 polymer ?
#
loop_
_entity_poly.entity_id
_entity_poly.type
_entity_poly.pdbx_seq_one_letter_code
_entity_poly.pdbx_strand_id
1 'polypeptide(L)'
;MAIGEDRDAHESPPSSRRWPAGQRGSQRVERRRPFRIGKAWALYARRRPLSPSATSPPRGGRLAAAIAKTIPAACASALLLAAWELYARYGGAAPTMLPAPSRVLQQAWEHRAALADNTLPTIRATSAGFACSLVATFVLSALVDFLAPLRRALFPLLIVSQTLPLVAIAPLIVLWFGFGLMPKILLVALVTFFPMMVALVEGFAATSKAISQMLATMGAGRWRIFWLARLPSALPYFFAGLRISITYAVVGAIFAEYAGAAKGLGIYMLNAKNNFRPDLVLAAVAVSAALTLVLFAIAVLVQRFAMPWENAGSESRDGKVEAAEENRQ
;
A
#
# COMPACT_ATOMS: atom_id res chain seq x y z
N MET A 1 -20.34 -68.08 -1.72
CA MET A 1 -19.11 -68.77 -1.35
C MET A 1 -18.45 -67.93 -0.33
N ALA A 2 -18.84 -68.10 0.92
CA ALA A 2 -18.17 -68.75 2.05
C ALA A 2 -17.14 -67.78 2.65
N ILE A 3 -17.49 -67.16 3.74
CA ILE A 3 -17.41 -67.55 5.18
C ILE A 3 -16.04 -67.21 5.77
N GLY A 4 -16.04 -66.48 6.87
CA GLY A 4 -14.90 -66.25 7.77
C GLY A 4 -15.21 -65.17 8.83
N GLU A 5 -16.17 -65.48 9.70
CA GLU A 5 -16.34 -64.96 11.03
C GLU A 5 -15.11 -65.29 11.83
N ASP A 6 -14.56 -64.37 12.59
CA ASP A 6 -14.07 -64.75 13.92
C ASP A 6 -14.20 -63.58 14.93
N ARG A 7 -14.55 -64.04 16.12
CA ARG A 7 -15.13 -63.40 17.29
C ARG A 7 -14.06 -62.87 18.26
N ASP A 8 -14.47 -61.90 18.97
CA ASP A 8 -14.31 -61.69 20.43
C ASP A 8 -12.90 -61.83 21.09
N ALA A 9 -12.40 -60.72 21.61
CA ALA A 9 -11.79 -60.78 22.94
C ALA A 9 -11.95 -59.41 23.64
N HIS A 10 -12.91 -59.41 24.55
CA HIS A 10 -12.99 -58.46 25.65
C HIS A 10 -11.73 -58.58 26.53
N GLU A 11 -10.91 -57.58 26.66
CA GLU A 11 -9.99 -57.46 27.77
C GLU A 11 -10.31 -56.24 28.62
N SER A 12 -10.68 -56.50 29.85
CA SER A 12 -10.96 -55.59 30.96
C SER A 12 -9.66 -54.91 31.43
N PRO A 13 -9.70 -53.65 31.91
CA PRO A 13 -8.51 -53.02 32.48
C PRO A 13 -8.15 -53.61 33.85
N PRO A 14 -6.84 -53.80 34.13
CA PRO A 14 -6.43 -54.31 35.43
C PRO A 14 -6.55 -53.25 36.53
N SER A 15 -7.16 -53.72 37.63
CA SER A 15 -7.35 -53.06 38.89
C SER A 15 -6.06 -52.58 39.58
N SER A 16 -6.14 -51.41 40.16
CA SER A 16 -5.49 -50.96 41.41
C SER A 16 -4.06 -51.41 41.69
N ARG A 17 -3.08 -50.60 41.37
CA ARG A 17 -1.81 -50.58 42.10
C ARG A 17 -1.80 -49.38 43.07
N ARG A 18 -1.88 -49.74 44.42
CA ARG A 18 -1.61 -48.84 45.53
C ARG A 18 -0.15 -48.37 45.44
N TRP A 19 0.07 -47.08 45.40
CA TRP A 19 1.38 -46.48 45.61
C TRP A 19 1.71 -46.44 47.09
N PRO A 20 2.94 -46.78 47.51
CA PRO A 20 3.34 -46.64 48.91
C PRO A 20 3.52 -45.16 49.27
N ALA A 21 2.96 -44.80 50.41
CA ALA A 21 3.13 -43.49 51.02
C ALA A 21 4.59 -43.29 51.44
N GLY A 22 5.23 -42.25 50.94
CA GLY A 22 6.49 -41.83 51.52
C GLY A 22 7.61 -41.48 50.55
N GLN A 23 7.40 -40.51 49.66
CA GLN A 23 8.48 -39.66 49.17
C GLN A 23 7.89 -38.32 48.68
N ARG A 24 7.80 -37.37 49.61
CA ARG A 24 7.60 -35.95 49.24
C ARG A 24 8.91 -35.44 48.68
N GLY A 25 9.17 -35.73 47.41
CA GLY A 25 10.16 -35.05 46.62
C GLY A 25 9.64 -33.67 46.28
N SER A 26 10.23 -32.65 46.88
CA SER A 26 10.03 -31.26 46.54
C SER A 26 10.46 -31.04 45.07
N GLN A 27 9.53 -31.16 44.14
CA GLN A 27 9.74 -30.61 42.82
C GLN A 27 9.80 -29.09 42.94
N ARG A 28 11.02 -28.56 43.01
CA ARG A 28 11.29 -27.14 42.73
C ARG A 28 10.69 -26.84 41.35
N VAL A 29 9.55 -26.18 41.36
CA VAL A 29 9.05 -25.49 40.21
C VAL A 29 10.12 -24.47 39.81
N GLU A 30 10.91 -24.84 38.85
CA GLU A 30 11.89 -23.96 38.21
C GLU A 30 11.10 -22.82 37.58
N ARG A 31 10.88 -21.77 38.37
CA ARG A 31 10.33 -20.50 37.89
C ARG A 31 11.27 -20.03 36.80
N ARG A 32 10.87 -20.23 35.48
CA ARG A 32 11.49 -19.59 34.34
C ARG A 32 11.51 -18.10 34.68
N ARG A 33 12.71 -17.58 34.93
CA ARG A 33 12.93 -16.15 35.18
C ARG A 33 12.42 -15.40 33.96
N PRO A 34 11.56 -14.38 34.11
CA PRO A 34 11.17 -13.55 33.00
C PRO A 34 12.43 -12.95 32.42
N PHE A 35 12.58 -13.09 31.10
CA PHE A 35 13.68 -12.53 30.30
C PHE A 35 13.77 -11.03 30.61
N ARG A 36 14.77 -10.62 31.38
CA ARG A 36 14.98 -9.24 31.82
C ARG A 36 15.55 -8.42 30.64
N ILE A 37 14.67 -7.95 29.77
CA ILE A 37 15.00 -6.97 28.70
C ILE A 37 15.50 -5.63 29.32
N GLY A 38 15.18 -5.34 30.58
CA GLY A 38 15.52 -4.08 31.23
C GLY A 38 17.01 -3.80 31.48
N LYS A 39 17.90 -4.81 31.56
CA LYS A 39 19.34 -4.57 31.78
C LYS A 39 20.10 -4.21 30.51
N ALA A 40 19.71 -4.71 29.36
CA ALA A 40 20.34 -4.34 28.09
C ALA A 40 20.06 -2.88 27.72
N TRP A 41 18.87 -2.37 28.00
CA TRP A 41 18.51 -0.97 27.79
C TRP A 41 19.24 0.00 28.74
N ALA A 42 19.42 -0.39 30.01
CA ALA A 42 20.13 0.44 30.97
C ALA A 42 21.64 0.58 30.67
N LEU A 43 22.25 -0.44 30.07
CA LEU A 43 23.65 -0.40 29.62
C LEU A 43 23.80 0.42 28.32
N TYR A 44 22.80 0.40 27.43
CA TYR A 44 22.79 1.20 26.21
C TYR A 44 22.55 2.71 26.51
N ALA A 45 21.71 3.02 27.47
CA ALA A 45 21.42 4.40 27.89
C ALA A 45 22.59 5.09 28.64
N ARG A 46 23.52 4.31 29.22
CA ARG A 46 24.60 4.85 30.08
C ARG A 46 25.88 5.26 29.34
N ARG A 47 25.98 5.08 28.01
CA ARG A 47 27.18 5.38 27.24
C ARG A 47 26.95 6.44 26.17
N ARG A 48 26.41 7.61 26.51
CA ARG A 48 26.59 8.78 25.65
C ARG A 48 26.79 10.03 26.51
N PRO A 49 28.02 10.59 26.55
CA PRO A 49 28.17 11.96 26.94
C PRO A 49 27.45 12.84 25.91
N LEU A 50 26.62 13.75 26.40
CA LEU A 50 26.03 14.80 25.58
C LEU A 50 27.18 15.63 25.02
N SER A 51 27.51 15.46 23.75
CA SER A 51 28.42 16.39 23.06
C SER A 51 27.65 17.69 22.82
N PRO A 52 28.21 18.85 23.25
CA PRO A 52 27.62 20.13 22.96
C PRO A 52 27.89 20.52 21.51
N SER A 53 26.86 21.12 20.90
CA SER A 53 26.90 21.85 19.63
C SER A 53 27.23 21.08 18.36
N ALA A 54 26.26 20.30 17.88
CA ALA A 54 26.14 20.12 16.44
C ALA A 54 25.49 21.39 15.87
N THR A 55 26.32 22.29 15.34
CA THR A 55 25.84 23.39 14.52
C THR A 55 25.10 22.84 13.34
N SER A 56 23.81 23.17 13.21
CA SER A 56 22.99 22.76 12.06
C SER A 56 23.70 23.12 10.75
N PRO A 57 23.83 22.21 9.79
CA PRO A 57 24.49 22.48 8.52
C PRO A 57 23.77 23.65 7.82
N PRO A 58 24.51 24.52 7.14
CA PRO A 58 23.95 25.70 6.47
C PRO A 58 22.91 25.22 5.43
N ARG A 59 21.83 26.01 5.26
CA ARG A 59 20.70 25.69 4.35
C ARG A 59 21.11 25.25 2.95
N GLY A 60 22.31 25.60 2.46
CA GLY A 60 22.88 25.17 1.19
C GLY A 60 23.26 23.68 1.13
N GLY A 61 23.64 23.05 2.24
CA GLY A 61 24.02 21.64 2.28
C GLY A 61 22.84 20.67 2.10
N ARG A 62 21.64 21.08 2.50
CA ARG A 62 20.42 20.24 2.35
C ARG A 62 19.98 20.08 0.89
N LEU A 63 20.11 21.15 0.08
CA LEU A 63 19.82 21.09 -1.35
C LEU A 63 20.85 20.24 -2.09
N ALA A 64 22.13 20.38 -1.76
CA ALA A 64 23.20 19.57 -2.34
C ALA A 64 23.04 18.06 -2.00
N ALA A 65 22.70 17.72 -0.76
CA ALA A 65 22.42 16.35 -0.35
C ALA A 65 21.17 15.75 -1.02
N ALA A 66 20.10 16.53 -1.19
CA ALA A 66 18.91 16.11 -1.92
C ALA A 66 19.22 15.89 -3.41
N ILE A 67 19.98 16.77 -4.03
CA ILE A 67 20.44 16.65 -5.42
C ILE A 67 21.34 15.40 -5.59
N ALA A 68 22.29 15.20 -4.67
CA ALA A 68 23.17 14.03 -4.70
C ALA A 68 22.42 12.68 -4.58
N LYS A 69 21.31 12.64 -3.85
CA LYS A 69 20.46 11.43 -3.76
C LYS A 69 19.61 11.19 -5.03
N THR A 70 19.29 12.25 -5.78
CA THR A 70 18.46 12.11 -7.02
C THR A 70 19.28 11.86 -8.27
N ILE A 71 20.55 12.27 -8.31
CA ILE A 71 21.44 12.09 -9.45
C ILE A 71 21.56 10.62 -9.89
N PRO A 72 21.83 9.63 -9.00
CA PRO A 72 21.97 8.23 -9.42
C PRO A 72 20.70 7.67 -10.08
N ALA A 73 19.52 8.02 -9.53
CA ALA A 73 18.24 7.60 -10.10
C ALA A 73 17.98 8.25 -11.47
N ALA A 74 18.29 9.53 -11.62
CA ALA A 74 18.16 10.24 -12.89
C ALA A 74 19.14 9.68 -13.94
N CYS A 75 20.41 9.43 -13.57
CA CYS A 75 21.40 8.81 -14.45
C CYS A 75 20.98 7.39 -14.87
N ALA A 76 20.48 6.57 -13.96
CA ALA A 76 20.00 5.23 -14.28
C ALA A 76 18.80 5.28 -15.24
N SER A 77 17.85 6.17 -15.01
CA SER A 77 16.69 6.37 -15.90
C SER A 77 17.11 6.87 -17.27
N ALA A 78 18.02 7.83 -17.34
CA ALA A 78 18.55 8.35 -18.60
C ALA A 78 19.32 7.27 -19.40
N LEU A 79 20.14 6.45 -18.69
CA LEU A 79 20.86 5.33 -19.30
C LEU A 79 19.90 4.30 -19.89
N LEU A 80 18.82 3.97 -19.15
CA LEU A 80 17.82 3.01 -19.58
C LEU A 80 17.04 3.50 -20.80
N LEU A 81 16.67 4.78 -20.82
CA LEU A 81 16.02 5.42 -21.98
C LEU A 81 16.98 5.50 -23.19
N ALA A 82 18.25 5.83 -22.97
CA ALA A 82 19.26 5.85 -24.03
C ALA A 82 19.51 4.44 -24.60
N ALA A 83 19.60 3.43 -23.76
CA ALA A 83 19.74 2.04 -24.20
C ALA A 83 18.53 1.57 -25.01
N TRP A 84 17.31 1.92 -24.58
CA TRP A 84 16.11 1.64 -25.35
C TRP A 84 16.09 2.37 -26.71
N GLU A 85 16.42 3.66 -26.74
CA GLU A 85 16.52 4.44 -27.99
C GLU A 85 17.53 3.82 -28.94
N LEU A 86 18.72 3.45 -28.44
CA LEU A 86 19.78 2.86 -29.25
C LEU A 86 19.36 1.49 -29.81
N TYR A 87 18.77 0.65 -28.97
CA TYR A 87 18.29 -0.67 -29.38
C TYR A 87 17.15 -0.56 -30.42
N ALA A 88 16.21 0.35 -30.22
CA ALA A 88 15.11 0.56 -31.16
C ALA A 88 15.58 1.11 -32.52
N ARG A 89 16.68 1.89 -32.56
CA ARG A 89 17.21 2.45 -33.82
C ARG A 89 18.16 1.50 -34.54
N TYR A 90 19.02 0.78 -33.81
CA TYR A 90 20.13 0.02 -34.40
C TYR A 90 20.03 -1.49 -34.19
N GLY A 91 19.17 -1.96 -33.28
CA GLY A 91 19.02 -3.37 -32.95
C GLY A 91 18.22 -4.20 -33.95
N GLY A 92 17.83 -3.66 -35.10
CA GLY A 92 17.11 -4.38 -36.16
C GLY A 92 15.64 -4.68 -35.85
N ALA A 93 15.11 -4.21 -34.72
CA ALA A 93 13.70 -4.36 -34.38
C ALA A 93 12.84 -3.48 -35.32
N ALA A 94 11.80 -4.07 -35.95
CA ALA A 94 10.88 -3.30 -36.73
C ALA A 94 10.22 -2.19 -35.88
N PRO A 95 10.13 -0.94 -36.38
CA PRO A 95 9.50 0.18 -35.68
C PRO A 95 8.05 -0.09 -35.28
N THR A 96 7.42 -1.06 -35.95
CA THR A 96 6.07 -1.56 -35.65
C THR A 96 6.01 -2.53 -34.45
N MET A 97 7.16 -3.04 -33.99
CA MET A 97 7.25 -3.89 -32.79
C MET A 97 7.73 -3.12 -31.58
N LEU A 98 8.83 -2.37 -31.72
CA LEU A 98 9.43 -1.60 -30.63
C LEU A 98 9.77 -0.18 -31.13
N PRO A 99 8.86 0.79 -30.98
CA PRO A 99 9.14 2.18 -31.36
C PRO A 99 10.16 2.81 -30.40
N ALA A 100 11.02 3.65 -30.94
CA ALA A 100 11.99 4.42 -30.15
C ALA A 100 11.26 5.44 -29.25
N PRO A 101 11.76 5.76 -28.06
CA PRO A 101 11.21 6.80 -27.18
C PRO A 101 10.99 8.15 -27.89
N SER A 102 11.92 8.57 -28.75
CA SER A 102 11.78 9.79 -29.54
C SER A 102 10.56 9.76 -30.47
N ARG A 103 10.29 8.61 -31.10
CA ARG A 103 9.10 8.41 -31.95
C ARG A 103 7.82 8.43 -31.12
N VAL A 104 7.83 7.84 -29.95
CA VAL A 104 6.68 7.87 -29.02
C VAL A 104 6.33 9.31 -28.64
N LEU A 105 7.33 10.14 -28.31
CA LEU A 105 7.13 11.55 -27.99
C LEU A 105 6.62 12.35 -29.20
N GLN A 106 7.17 12.11 -30.38
CA GLN A 106 6.69 12.74 -31.61
C GLN A 106 5.22 12.40 -31.87
N GLN A 107 4.87 11.13 -31.82
CA GLN A 107 3.49 10.68 -32.02
C GLN A 107 2.52 11.16 -30.94
N ALA A 108 2.98 11.26 -29.70
CA ALA A 108 2.22 11.88 -28.61
C ALA A 108 1.90 13.35 -28.89
N TRP A 109 2.86 14.08 -29.46
CA TRP A 109 2.67 15.47 -29.83
C TRP A 109 1.77 15.66 -31.07
N GLU A 110 1.96 14.87 -32.11
CA GLU A 110 1.12 14.90 -33.32
C GLU A 110 -0.34 14.56 -33.00
N HIS A 111 -0.58 13.57 -32.11
CA HIS A 111 -1.91 13.12 -31.72
C HIS A 111 -2.40 13.71 -30.39
N ARG A 112 -1.83 14.82 -29.92
CA ARG A 112 -2.15 15.41 -28.60
C ARG A 112 -3.62 15.74 -28.40
N ALA A 113 -4.33 16.15 -29.46
CA ALA A 113 -5.76 16.44 -29.39
C ALA A 113 -6.56 15.16 -29.09
N ALA A 114 -6.30 14.07 -29.83
CA ALA A 114 -6.97 12.78 -29.62
C ALA A 114 -6.61 12.19 -28.24
N LEU A 115 -5.37 12.33 -27.79
CA LEU A 115 -4.95 11.91 -26.46
C LEU A 115 -5.67 12.73 -25.38
N ALA A 116 -5.79 14.05 -25.53
CA ALA A 116 -6.50 14.91 -24.59
C ALA A 116 -8.00 14.57 -24.51
N ASP A 117 -8.65 14.37 -25.66
CA ASP A 117 -10.06 13.96 -25.73
C ASP A 117 -10.35 12.64 -25.03
N ASN A 118 -9.40 11.69 -25.05
CA ASN A 118 -9.52 10.41 -24.40
C ASN A 118 -9.02 10.45 -22.94
N THR A 119 -8.17 11.40 -22.56
CA THR A 119 -7.69 11.57 -21.18
C THR A 119 -8.80 12.08 -20.27
N LEU A 120 -9.63 13.01 -20.73
CA LEU A 120 -10.67 13.63 -19.93
C LEU A 120 -11.72 12.63 -19.37
N PRO A 121 -12.28 11.70 -20.16
CA PRO A 121 -13.14 10.63 -19.65
C PRO A 121 -12.45 9.74 -18.60
N THR A 122 -11.19 9.39 -18.80
CA THR A 122 -10.40 8.60 -17.85
C THR A 122 -10.20 9.38 -16.54
N ILE A 123 -9.87 10.67 -16.58
CA ILE A 123 -9.76 11.52 -15.37
C ILE A 123 -11.09 11.56 -14.63
N ARG A 124 -12.21 11.76 -15.32
CA ARG A 124 -13.55 11.81 -14.69
C ARG A 124 -13.88 10.49 -13.99
N ALA A 125 -13.66 9.36 -14.65
CA ALA A 125 -13.92 8.04 -14.09
C ALA A 125 -13.00 7.77 -12.88
N THR A 126 -11.69 8.05 -13.02
CA THR A 126 -10.70 7.88 -11.96
C THR A 126 -11.02 8.75 -10.74
N SER A 127 -11.27 10.04 -10.94
CA SER A 127 -11.55 10.98 -9.85
C SER A 127 -12.84 10.64 -9.11
N ALA A 128 -13.92 10.35 -9.85
CA ALA A 128 -15.20 9.99 -9.25
C ALA A 128 -15.15 8.66 -8.50
N GLY A 129 -14.54 7.62 -9.10
CA GLY A 129 -14.38 6.32 -8.46
C GLY A 129 -13.48 6.38 -7.22
N PHE A 130 -12.39 7.12 -7.32
CA PHE A 130 -11.46 7.32 -6.19
C PHE A 130 -12.13 8.10 -5.04
N ALA A 131 -12.89 9.16 -5.34
CA ALA A 131 -13.65 9.90 -4.32
C ALA A 131 -14.70 9.00 -3.63
N CYS A 132 -15.43 8.20 -4.40
CA CYS A 132 -16.37 7.21 -3.87
C CYS A 132 -15.67 6.21 -2.94
N SER A 133 -14.54 5.70 -3.36
CA SER A 133 -13.70 4.80 -2.57
C SER A 133 -13.19 5.42 -1.27
N LEU A 134 -12.75 6.69 -1.32
CA LEU A 134 -12.33 7.43 -0.13
C LEU A 134 -13.45 7.51 0.91
N VAL A 135 -14.63 7.96 0.49
CA VAL A 135 -15.79 8.08 1.38
C VAL A 135 -16.17 6.72 1.96
N ALA A 136 -16.27 5.69 1.12
CA ALA A 136 -16.59 4.33 1.56
C ALA A 136 -15.56 3.79 2.56
N THR A 137 -14.26 4.02 2.31
CA THR A 137 -13.17 3.61 3.20
C THR A 137 -13.29 4.26 4.57
N PHE A 138 -13.46 5.57 4.64
CA PHE A 138 -13.57 6.27 5.93
C PHE A 138 -14.81 5.84 6.71
N VAL A 139 -15.95 5.76 6.05
CA VAL A 139 -17.22 5.34 6.69
C VAL A 139 -17.13 3.92 7.21
N LEU A 140 -16.67 2.98 6.37
CA LEU A 140 -16.64 1.58 6.74
C LEU A 140 -15.52 1.28 7.75
N SER A 141 -14.36 1.92 7.65
CA SER A 141 -13.27 1.75 8.63
C SER A 141 -13.64 2.27 10.01
N ALA A 142 -14.33 3.42 10.08
CA ALA A 142 -14.86 3.93 11.33
C ALA A 142 -15.86 2.92 11.93
N LEU A 143 -16.81 2.41 11.14
CA LEU A 143 -17.78 1.41 11.57
C LEU A 143 -17.09 0.13 12.10
N VAL A 144 -16.07 -0.36 11.41
CA VAL A 144 -15.26 -1.52 11.80
C VAL A 144 -14.51 -1.27 13.12
N ASP A 145 -14.04 -0.04 13.37
CA ASP A 145 -13.35 0.30 14.62
C ASP A 145 -14.31 0.29 15.84
N PHE A 146 -15.55 0.74 15.64
CA PHE A 146 -16.56 0.71 16.69
C PHE A 146 -17.16 -0.69 16.95
N LEU A 147 -17.18 -1.57 15.94
CA LEU A 147 -17.83 -2.88 15.96
C LEU A 147 -16.79 -4.01 15.82
N ALA A 148 -16.25 -4.48 16.94
CA ALA A 148 -15.25 -5.56 16.98
C ALA A 148 -15.66 -6.85 16.22
N PRO A 149 -16.93 -7.32 16.25
CA PRO A 149 -17.34 -8.50 15.48
C PRO A 149 -17.28 -8.24 13.97
N LEU A 150 -17.61 -7.03 13.52
CA LEU A 150 -17.55 -6.62 12.12
C LEU A 150 -16.10 -6.65 11.60
N ARG A 151 -15.14 -6.21 12.43
CA ARG A 151 -13.73 -6.28 12.09
C ARG A 151 -13.27 -7.72 11.84
N ARG A 152 -13.66 -8.66 12.73
CA ARG A 152 -13.27 -10.07 12.60
C ARG A 152 -13.85 -10.73 11.36
N ALA A 153 -15.07 -10.34 10.95
CA ALA A 153 -15.73 -10.86 9.77
C ALA A 153 -15.18 -10.25 8.47
N LEU A 154 -14.99 -8.92 8.44
CA LEU A 154 -14.60 -8.23 7.21
C LEU A 154 -13.12 -8.36 6.89
N PHE A 155 -12.22 -8.41 7.87
CA PHE A 155 -10.78 -8.40 7.62
C PHE A 155 -10.30 -9.54 6.71
N PRO A 156 -10.68 -10.82 6.91
CA PRO A 156 -10.31 -11.88 5.99
C PRO A 156 -10.92 -11.70 4.60
N LEU A 157 -12.16 -11.16 4.50
CA LEU A 157 -12.79 -10.89 3.21
C LEU A 157 -12.05 -9.79 2.43
N LEU A 158 -11.57 -8.74 3.13
CA LEU A 158 -10.77 -7.68 2.52
C LEU A 158 -9.45 -8.20 1.95
N ILE A 159 -8.79 -9.15 2.62
CA ILE A 159 -7.57 -9.77 2.13
C ILE A 159 -7.85 -10.63 0.89
N VAL A 160 -8.88 -11.49 0.95
CA VAL A 160 -9.27 -12.35 -0.17
C VAL A 160 -9.68 -11.52 -1.39
N SER A 161 -10.40 -10.41 -1.20
CA SER A 161 -10.83 -9.56 -2.32
C SER A 161 -9.68 -8.95 -3.12
N GLN A 162 -8.50 -8.75 -2.52
CA GLN A 162 -7.31 -8.28 -3.22
C GLN A 162 -6.68 -9.34 -4.15
N THR A 163 -7.04 -10.60 -4.00
CA THR A 163 -6.56 -11.68 -4.88
C THR A 163 -7.36 -11.80 -6.17
N LEU A 164 -8.51 -11.14 -6.26
CA LEU A 164 -9.37 -11.21 -7.43
C LEU A 164 -8.74 -10.51 -8.64
N PRO A 165 -8.62 -11.19 -9.79
CA PRO A 165 -8.00 -10.62 -10.98
C PRO A 165 -8.90 -9.53 -11.58
N LEU A 166 -8.39 -8.29 -11.58
CA LEU A 166 -9.09 -7.11 -12.08
C LEU A 166 -9.59 -7.29 -13.54
N VAL A 167 -8.78 -7.97 -14.36
CA VAL A 167 -9.09 -8.22 -15.77
C VAL A 167 -10.36 -9.06 -15.93
N ALA A 168 -10.62 -9.98 -14.99
CA ALA A 168 -11.84 -10.81 -15.02
C ALA A 168 -13.07 -10.08 -14.49
N ILE A 169 -12.89 -9.16 -13.52
CA ILE A 169 -14.02 -8.44 -12.91
C ILE A 169 -14.53 -7.33 -13.82
N ALA A 170 -13.66 -6.65 -14.58
CA ALA A 170 -14.03 -5.52 -15.40
C ALA A 170 -15.17 -5.85 -16.42
N PRO A 171 -15.11 -6.93 -17.20
CA PRO A 171 -16.22 -7.30 -18.10
C PRO A 171 -17.51 -7.63 -17.36
N LEU A 172 -17.43 -8.25 -16.17
CA LEU A 172 -18.61 -8.61 -15.37
C LEU A 172 -19.34 -7.36 -14.87
N ILE A 173 -18.61 -6.35 -14.41
CA ILE A 173 -19.20 -5.09 -13.97
C ILE A 173 -19.90 -4.38 -15.14
N VAL A 174 -19.27 -4.37 -16.32
CA VAL A 174 -19.90 -3.80 -17.52
C VAL A 174 -21.15 -4.60 -17.93
N LEU A 175 -21.12 -5.93 -17.81
CA LEU A 175 -22.28 -6.77 -18.10
C LEU A 175 -23.46 -6.51 -17.16
N TRP A 176 -23.20 -6.29 -15.89
CA TRP A 176 -24.23 -6.05 -14.87
C TRP A 176 -24.80 -4.62 -14.87
N PHE A 177 -23.93 -3.63 -15.07
CA PHE A 177 -24.28 -2.21 -14.95
C PHE A 177 -24.38 -1.48 -16.30
N GLY A 178 -24.15 -2.21 -17.41
CA GLY A 178 -24.20 -1.65 -18.76
C GLY A 178 -22.98 -0.80 -19.12
N PHE A 179 -23.07 -0.14 -20.26
CA PHE A 179 -22.03 0.74 -20.77
C PHE A 179 -22.19 2.16 -20.17
N GLY A 180 -21.08 2.85 -19.92
CA GLY A 180 -21.13 4.24 -19.47
C GLY A 180 -20.10 4.58 -18.40
N LEU A 181 -20.41 5.60 -17.60
CA LEU A 181 -19.52 6.08 -16.54
C LEU A 181 -19.62 5.23 -15.26
N MET A 182 -20.82 4.69 -14.97
CA MET A 182 -21.10 3.96 -13.72
C MET A 182 -20.21 2.73 -13.52
N PRO A 183 -20.06 1.79 -14.47
CA PRO A 183 -19.18 0.63 -14.29
C PRO A 183 -17.72 1.05 -14.11
N LYS A 184 -17.27 2.13 -14.74
CA LYS A 184 -15.91 2.66 -14.57
C LYS A 184 -15.68 3.17 -13.14
N ILE A 185 -16.64 3.95 -12.61
CA ILE A 185 -16.62 4.43 -11.22
C ILE A 185 -16.58 3.27 -10.25
N LEU A 186 -17.44 2.26 -10.44
CA LEU A 186 -17.51 1.08 -9.57
C LEU A 186 -16.21 0.29 -9.58
N LEU A 187 -15.61 0.07 -10.75
CA LEU A 187 -14.36 -0.68 -10.85
C LEU A 187 -13.20 0.07 -10.18
N VAL A 188 -13.07 1.36 -10.45
CA VAL A 188 -12.05 2.20 -9.79
C VAL A 188 -12.28 2.23 -8.28
N ALA A 189 -13.53 2.43 -7.83
CA ALA A 189 -13.85 2.44 -6.42
C ALA A 189 -13.49 1.10 -5.76
N LEU A 190 -13.84 -0.02 -6.39
CA LEU A 190 -13.57 -1.37 -5.87
C LEU A 190 -12.07 -1.59 -5.65
N VAL A 191 -11.24 -1.35 -6.68
CA VAL A 191 -9.81 -1.67 -6.60
C VAL A 191 -9.01 -0.73 -5.70
N THR A 192 -9.47 0.50 -5.54
CA THR A 192 -8.82 1.49 -4.66
C THR A 192 -9.29 1.39 -3.20
N PHE A 193 -10.49 0.86 -2.97
CA PHE A 193 -11.07 0.70 -1.64
C PHE A 193 -10.25 -0.25 -0.75
N PHE A 194 -9.90 -1.43 -1.24
CA PHE A 194 -9.30 -2.47 -0.42
C PHE A 194 -7.94 -2.08 0.17
N PRO A 195 -6.96 -1.56 -0.58
CA PRO A 195 -5.68 -1.16 -0.01
C PRO A 195 -5.81 -0.06 1.05
N MET A 196 -6.69 0.94 0.81
CA MET A 196 -6.94 2.00 1.78
C MET A 196 -7.64 1.48 3.03
N MET A 197 -8.61 0.59 2.87
CA MET A 197 -9.37 0.02 3.99
C MET A 197 -8.48 -0.81 4.90
N VAL A 198 -7.65 -1.71 4.34
CA VAL A 198 -6.71 -2.53 5.09
C VAL A 198 -5.72 -1.65 5.85
N ALA A 199 -5.11 -0.69 5.17
CA ALA A 199 -4.16 0.23 5.77
C ALA A 199 -4.77 1.03 6.94
N LEU A 200 -6.00 1.53 6.77
CA LEU A 200 -6.67 2.30 7.82
C LEU A 200 -7.05 1.45 9.03
N VAL A 201 -7.54 0.22 8.81
CA VAL A 201 -7.85 -0.74 9.89
C VAL A 201 -6.58 -1.16 10.65
N GLU A 202 -5.46 -1.37 9.96
CA GLU A 202 -4.16 -1.61 10.59
C GLU A 202 -3.69 -0.40 11.37
N GLY A 203 -3.87 0.81 10.84
CA GLY A 203 -3.56 2.05 11.53
C GLY A 203 -4.33 2.24 12.84
N PHE A 204 -5.61 1.90 12.86
CA PHE A 204 -6.39 1.89 14.12
C PHE A 204 -5.88 0.85 15.12
N ALA A 205 -5.42 -0.31 14.63
CA ALA A 205 -4.83 -1.34 15.49
C ALA A 205 -3.46 -0.95 16.08
N ALA A 206 -2.70 -0.14 15.36
CA ALA A 206 -1.39 0.35 15.78
C ALA A 206 -1.47 1.42 16.89
N THR A 207 -2.66 1.97 17.17
CA THR A 207 -2.84 2.96 18.23
C THR A 207 -2.45 2.39 19.58
N SER A 208 -1.63 3.11 20.34
CA SER A 208 -1.17 2.71 21.67
C SER A 208 -2.34 2.50 22.63
N LYS A 209 -2.42 1.30 23.20
CA LYS A 209 -3.42 0.96 24.22
C LYS A 209 -3.28 1.85 25.46
N ALA A 210 -2.04 2.22 25.82
CA ALA A 210 -1.76 3.08 26.97
C ALA A 210 -2.38 4.47 26.80
N ILE A 211 -2.27 5.07 25.60
CA ILE A 211 -2.89 6.37 25.28
C ILE A 211 -4.41 6.27 25.36
N SER A 212 -4.99 5.22 24.78
CA SER A 212 -6.44 5.01 24.80
C SER A 212 -6.97 4.81 26.23
N GLN A 213 -6.25 4.07 27.08
CA GLN A 213 -6.60 3.87 28.50
C GLN A 213 -6.45 5.16 29.31
N MET A 214 -5.37 5.91 29.11
CA MET A 214 -5.17 7.21 29.77
C MET A 214 -6.29 8.19 29.45
N LEU A 215 -6.70 8.30 28.19
CA LEU A 215 -7.83 9.14 27.79
C LEU A 215 -9.15 8.64 28.43
N ALA A 216 -9.34 7.33 28.52
CA ALA A 216 -10.53 6.76 29.17
C ALA A 216 -10.57 7.06 30.68
N THR A 217 -9.44 6.99 31.40
CA THR A 217 -9.37 7.36 32.83
C THR A 217 -9.62 8.86 33.06
N MET A 218 -9.31 9.71 32.05
CA MET A 218 -9.63 11.13 32.06
C MET A 218 -11.11 11.42 31.69
N GLY A 219 -11.96 10.39 31.54
CA GLY A 219 -13.38 10.52 31.21
C GLY A 219 -13.70 10.71 29.72
N ALA A 220 -12.74 10.44 28.82
CA ALA A 220 -13.00 10.52 27.39
C ALA A 220 -13.86 9.34 26.92
N GLY A 221 -15.01 9.64 26.31
CA GLY A 221 -15.85 8.62 25.65
C GLY A 221 -15.19 8.05 24.40
N ARG A 222 -15.70 6.89 23.91
CA ARG A 222 -15.16 6.18 22.72
C ARG A 222 -15.01 7.06 21.48
N TRP A 223 -15.96 7.95 21.23
CA TRP A 223 -15.94 8.91 20.11
C TRP A 223 -14.79 9.91 20.22
N ARG A 224 -14.56 10.45 21.44
CA ARG A 224 -13.47 11.37 21.71
C ARG A 224 -12.09 10.69 21.57
N ILE A 225 -11.96 9.44 22.03
CA ILE A 225 -10.74 8.63 21.85
C ILE A 225 -10.47 8.36 20.36
N PHE A 226 -11.52 8.08 19.57
CA PHE A 226 -11.40 7.89 18.14
C PHE A 226 -10.78 9.12 17.45
N TRP A 227 -11.33 10.31 17.69
CA TRP A 227 -10.86 11.53 17.05
C TRP A 227 -9.51 12.02 17.57
N LEU A 228 -9.21 11.90 18.86
CA LEU A 228 -8.00 12.43 19.48
C LEU A 228 -6.79 11.50 19.38
N ALA A 229 -7.02 10.18 19.35
CA ALA A 229 -5.93 9.22 19.37
C ALA A 229 -5.93 8.29 18.15
N ARG A 230 -7.05 7.61 17.84
CA ARG A 230 -7.06 6.56 16.82
C ARG A 230 -6.92 7.10 15.41
N LEU A 231 -7.71 8.08 15.04
CA LEU A 231 -7.67 8.65 13.70
C LEU A 231 -6.33 9.32 13.40
N PRO A 232 -5.76 10.18 14.26
CA PRO A 232 -4.43 10.76 14.00
C PRO A 232 -3.32 9.71 13.91
N SER A 233 -3.36 8.66 14.74
CA SER A 233 -2.40 7.55 14.69
C SER A 233 -2.53 6.71 13.42
N ALA A 234 -3.72 6.63 12.82
CA ALA A 234 -3.99 5.88 11.61
C ALA A 234 -3.67 6.65 10.32
N LEU A 235 -3.56 7.98 10.35
CA LEU A 235 -3.29 8.80 9.17
C LEU A 235 -2.03 8.40 8.40
N PRO A 236 -0.86 8.11 9.02
CA PRO A 236 0.31 7.64 8.30
C PRO A 236 0.05 6.35 7.50
N TYR A 237 -0.67 5.41 8.10
CA TYR A 237 -1.07 4.16 7.46
C TYR A 237 -2.05 4.43 6.30
N PHE A 238 -3.03 5.31 6.51
CA PHE A 238 -3.96 5.73 5.47
C PHE A 238 -3.23 6.28 4.26
N PHE A 239 -2.29 7.22 4.44
CA PHE A 239 -1.53 7.80 3.33
C PHE A 239 -0.63 6.77 2.64
N ALA A 240 -0.12 5.76 3.36
CA ALA A 240 0.59 4.65 2.75
C ALA A 240 -0.35 3.82 1.83
N GLY A 241 -1.52 3.45 2.32
CA GLY A 241 -2.56 2.78 1.53
C GLY A 241 -3.07 3.63 0.36
N LEU A 242 -3.23 4.94 0.55
CA LEU A 242 -3.64 5.90 -0.47
C LEU A 242 -2.65 5.92 -1.65
N ARG A 243 -1.35 5.90 -1.40
CA ARG A 243 -0.32 5.86 -2.45
C ARG A 243 -0.44 4.60 -3.31
N ILE A 244 -0.69 3.46 -2.69
CA ILE A 244 -0.93 2.19 -3.40
C ILE A 244 -2.21 2.30 -4.24
N SER A 245 -3.29 2.81 -3.65
CA SER A 245 -4.59 2.95 -4.31
C SER A 245 -4.56 3.90 -5.51
N ILE A 246 -3.76 4.96 -5.48
CA ILE A 246 -3.59 5.87 -6.62
C ILE A 246 -3.04 5.13 -7.85
N THR A 247 -2.07 4.25 -7.64
CA THR A 247 -1.52 3.44 -8.75
C THR A 247 -2.61 2.56 -9.37
N TYR A 248 -3.46 1.95 -8.54
CA TYR A 248 -4.56 1.12 -9.01
C TYR A 248 -5.74 1.92 -9.59
N ALA A 249 -5.90 3.19 -9.23
CA ALA A 249 -7.03 4.02 -9.69
C ALA A 249 -7.02 4.20 -11.20
N VAL A 250 -5.88 4.60 -11.78
CA VAL A 250 -5.73 4.80 -13.22
C VAL A 250 -5.77 3.46 -13.96
N VAL A 251 -5.11 2.45 -13.42
CA VAL A 251 -5.14 1.08 -13.98
C VAL A 251 -6.56 0.53 -14.02
N GLY A 252 -7.34 0.69 -12.94
CA GLY A 252 -8.73 0.28 -12.86
C GLY A 252 -9.62 0.99 -13.89
N ALA A 253 -9.42 2.29 -14.10
CA ALA A 253 -10.13 3.04 -15.12
C ALA A 253 -9.82 2.52 -16.53
N ILE A 254 -8.55 2.26 -16.84
CA ILE A 254 -8.12 1.71 -18.14
C ILE A 254 -8.76 0.33 -18.38
N PHE A 255 -8.76 -0.57 -17.39
CA PHE A 255 -9.39 -1.88 -17.54
C PHE A 255 -10.91 -1.79 -17.71
N ALA A 256 -11.57 -0.88 -16.99
CA ALA A 256 -13.00 -0.62 -17.21
C ALA A 256 -13.28 -0.11 -18.62
N GLU A 257 -12.38 0.70 -19.18
CA GLU A 257 -12.49 1.23 -20.55
C GLU A 257 -12.23 0.15 -21.61
N TYR A 258 -11.33 -0.79 -21.36
CA TYR A 258 -11.13 -1.96 -22.21
C TYR A 258 -12.37 -2.85 -22.32
N ALA A 259 -13.11 -2.98 -21.22
CA ALA A 259 -14.28 -3.85 -21.16
C ALA A 259 -15.48 -3.28 -21.94
N GLY A 260 -15.51 -1.97 -22.25
CA GLY A 260 -16.60 -1.40 -23.00
C GLY A 260 -16.79 0.10 -22.83
N ALA A 261 -15.94 0.91 -23.45
CA ALA A 261 -16.08 2.34 -23.45
C ALA A 261 -16.13 2.91 -24.87
N ALA A 262 -16.87 4.01 -25.05
CA ALA A 262 -16.84 4.77 -26.30
C ALA A 262 -15.62 5.69 -26.38
N LYS A 263 -15.15 6.22 -25.23
CA LYS A 263 -13.97 7.10 -25.12
C LYS A 263 -13.21 6.83 -23.83
N GLY A 264 -11.90 7.05 -23.88
CA GLY A 264 -10.98 6.90 -22.77
C GLY A 264 -9.61 6.45 -23.23
N LEU A 265 -8.57 6.61 -22.37
CA LEU A 265 -7.21 6.18 -22.68
C LEU A 265 -7.14 4.67 -22.93
N GLY A 266 -7.93 3.88 -22.19
CA GLY A 266 -7.99 2.43 -22.37
C GLY A 266 -8.47 2.04 -23.76
N ILE A 267 -9.62 2.54 -24.20
CA ILE A 267 -10.13 2.23 -25.55
C ILE A 267 -9.22 2.81 -26.64
N TYR A 268 -8.57 3.96 -26.41
CA TYR A 268 -7.58 4.51 -27.32
C TYR A 268 -6.39 3.56 -27.50
N MET A 269 -5.86 3.01 -26.38
CA MET A 269 -4.79 1.99 -26.42
C MET A 269 -5.24 0.72 -27.15
N LEU A 270 -6.47 0.26 -26.93
CA LEU A 270 -7.02 -0.92 -27.58
C LEU A 270 -7.13 -0.72 -29.10
N ASN A 271 -7.64 0.42 -29.53
CA ASN A 271 -7.75 0.77 -30.94
C ASN A 271 -6.38 0.93 -31.60
N ALA A 272 -5.42 1.59 -30.93
CA ALA A 272 -4.05 1.71 -31.41
C ALA A 272 -3.38 0.33 -31.55
N LYS A 273 -3.57 -0.57 -30.58
CA LYS A 273 -3.10 -1.97 -30.63
C LYS A 273 -3.70 -2.72 -31.83
N ASN A 274 -5.01 -2.62 -32.03
CA ASN A 274 -5.70 -3.31 -33.14
C ASN A 274 -5.29 -2.79 -34.52
N ASN A 275 -4.83 -1.53 -34.57
CA ASN A 275 -4.28 -0.93 -35.78
C ASN A 275 -2.76 -1.12 -35.92
N PHE A 276 -2.13 -1.97 -35.13
CA PHE A 276 -0.68 -2.23 -35.12
C PHE A 276 0.17 -0.95 -34.99
N ARG A 277 -0.30 -0.02 -34.11
CA ARG A 277 0.36 1.26 -33.80
C ARG A 277 0.88 1.26 -32.35
N PRO A 278 1.97 0.52 -32.04
CA PRO A 278 2.53 0.48 -30.69
C PRO A 278 3.10 1.83 -30.23
N ASP A 279 3.47 2.71 -31.16
CA ASP A 279 3.86 4.09 -30.90
C ASP A 279 2.76 4.88 -30.19
N LEU A 280 1.50 4.77 -30.62
CA LEU A 280 0.35 5.40 -29.99
C LEU A 280 -0.06 4.71 -28.69
N VAL A 281 0.10 3.38 -28.60
CA VAL A 281 -0.14 2.66 -27.34
C VAL A 281 0.82 3.18 -26.26
N LEU A 282 2.13 3.26 -26.57
CA LEU A 282 3.12 3.76 -25.62
C LEU A 282 2.93 5.24 -25.30
N ALA A 283 2.50 6.06 -26.27
CA ALA A 283 2.12 7.45 -26.04
C ALA A 283 0.98 7.56 -25.01
N ALA A 284 -0.07 6.75 -25.15
CA ALA A 284 -1.18 6.72 -24.18
C ALA A 284 -0.76 6.15 -22.82
N VAL A 285 0.15 5.16 -22.77
CA VAL A 285 0.77 4.67 -21.53
C VAL A 285 1.56 5.78 -20.84
N ALA A 286 2.33 6.57 -21.58
CA ALA A 286 3.07 7.71 -21.01
C ALA A 286 2.12 8.77 -20.41
N VAL A 287 1.00 9.06 -21.08
CA VAL A 287 -0.04 9.97 -20.57
C VAL A 287 -0.67 9.41 -19.29
N SER A 288 -0.98 8.11 -19.25
CA SER A 288 -1.55 7.47 -18.04
C SER A 288 -0.56 7.45 -16.88
N ALA A 289 0.72 7.24 -17.16
CA ALA A 289 1.78 7.33 -16.16
C ALA A 289 1.93 8.77 -15.62
N ALA A 290 1.89 9.78 -16.51
CA ALA A 290 1.91 11.18 -16.10
C ALA A 290 0.70 11.53 -15.22
N LEU A 291 -0.50 11.04 -15.57
CA LEU A 291 -1.71 11.20 -14.76
C LEU A 291 -1.54 10.58 -13.36
N THR A 292 -1.00 9.37 -13.28
CA THR A 292 -0.71 8.70 -12.00
C THR A 292 0.29 9.50 -11.16
N LEU A 293 1.36 10.01 -11.77
CA LEU A 293 2.35 10.84 -11.09
C LEU A 293 1.77 12.15 -10.57
N VAL A 294 0.88 12.80 -11.33
CA VAL A 294 0.17 14.01 -10.90
C VAL A 294 -0.71 13.71 -9.68
N LEU A 295 -1.50 12.62 -9.72
CA LEU A 295 -2.33 12.20 -8.59
C LEU A 295 -1.46 11.87 -7.36
N PHE A 296 -0.33 11.20 -7.57
CA PHE A 296 0.62 10.90 -6.50
C PHE A 296 1.22 12.16 -5.88
N ALA A 297 1.61 13.14 -6.71
CA ALA A 297 2.12 14.42 -6.25
C ALA A 297 1.07 15.19 -5.43
N ILE A 298 -0.19 15.18 -5.89
CA ILE A 298 -1.32 15.77 -5.14
C ILE A 298 -1.47 15.08 -3.77
N ALA A 299 -1.44 13.74 -3.73
CA ALA A 299 -1.55 12.99 -2.48
C ALA A 299 -0.41 13.30 -1.50
N VAL A 300 0.83 13.39 -1.98
CA VAL A 300 1.98 13.77 -1.16
C VAL A 300 1.84 15.20 -0.64
N LEU A 301 1.33 16.11 -1.46
CA LEU A 301 1.08 17.49 -1.06
C LEU A 301 0.00 17.54 0.03
N VAL A 302 -1.13 16.85 -0.17
CA VAL A 302 -2.21 16.74 0.82
C VAL A 302 -1.69 16.14 2.12
N GLN A 303 -0.87 15.08 2.06
CA GLN A 303 -0.24 14.48 3.24
C GLN A 303 0.58 15.48 4.03
N ARG A 304 1.40 16.28 3.35
CA ARG A 304 2.25 17.31 4.01
C ARG A 304 1.42 18.34 4.79
N PHE A 305 0.25 18.72 4.26
CA PHE A 305 -0.66 19.63 4.95
C PHE A 305 -1.47 18.96 6.04
N ALA A 306 -1.87 17.69 5.84
CA ALA A 306 -2.66 16.94 6.81
C ALA A 306 -1.86 16.44 8.02
N MET A 307 -0.53 16.25 7.87
CA MET A 307 0.34 15.69 8.91
C MET A 307 1.63 16.51 9.10
N PRO A 308 1.53 17.78 9.57
CA PRO A 308 2.69 18.62 9.78
C PRO A 308 3.65 18.07 10.86
N TRP A 309 3.14 17.26 11.81
CA TRP A 309 3.93 16.67 12.90
C TRP A 309 4.87 15.52 12.44
N GLU A 310 4.63 14.88 11.31
CA GLU A 310 5.49 13.81 10.80
C GLU A 310 6.80 14.36 10.24
N ASN A 311 6.76 15.55 9.64
CA ASN A 311 7.93 16.22 9.11
C ASN A 311 8.92 16.64 10.22
N ALA A 312 8.44 16.97 11.40
CA ALA A 312 9.27 17.31 12.55
C ALA A 312 10.02 16.10 13.13
N GLY A 313 9.46 14.88 12.96
CA GLY A 313 10.07 13.64 13.45
C GLY A 313 11.13 13.04 12.51
N SER A 314 11.03 13.27 11.20
CA SER A 314 11.98 12.75 10.20
C SER A 314 13.31 13.52 10.26
N GLU A 315 13.29 14.83 10.46
CA GLU A 315 14.50 15.65 10.62
C GLU A 315 15.34 15.20 11.83
N SER A 316 14.70 14.76 12.90
CA SER A 316 15.37 14.25 14.11
C SER A 316 15.97 12.84 13.92
N ARG A 317 15.46 12.03 13.00
CA ARG A 317 15.99 10.70 12.71
C ARG A 317 17.17 10.74 11.74
N ASP A 318 17.09 11.52 10.68
CA ASP A 318 18.17 11.66 9.68
C ASP A 318 19.41 12.29 10.33
N GLY A 319 19.27 13.31 11.16
CA GLY A 319 20.39 13.90 11.91
C GLY A 319 21.03 12.93 12.92
N LYS A 320 20.29 11.93 13.43
CA LYS A 320 20.86 10.89 14.31
C LYS A 320 21.58 9.79 13.57
N VAL A 321 21.17 9.47 12.34
CA VAL A 321 21.84 8.50 11.49
C VAL A 321 23.14 9.07 10.93
N GLU A 322 23.14 10.30 10.43
CA GLU A 322 24.36 11.00 9.98
C GLU A 322 25.40 11.14 11.10
N ALA A 323 24.97 11.56 12.30
CA ALA A 323 25.88 11.64 13.46
C ALA A 323 26.39 10.27 13.93
N ALA A 324 25.70 9.18 13.62
CA ALA A 324 26.14 7.82 13.96
C ALA A 324 27.12 7.24 12.91
N GLU A 325 27.04 7.68 11.66
CA GLU A 325 27.97 7.32 10.59
C GLU A 325 29.28 8.09 10.70
N GLU A 326 29.22 9.38 11.04
CA GLU A 326 30.42 10.24 11.26
C GLU A 326 31.27 9.76 12.46
N ASN A 327 30.66 9.16 13.48
CA ASN A 327 31.37 8.55 14.61
C ASN A 327 31.94 7.15 14.34
N ARG A 328 31.76 6.60 13.13
CA ARG A 328 32.33 5.30 12.74
C ARG A 328 33.54 5.40 11.83
N GLN A 329 33.82 6.57 11.30
CA GLN A 329 35.04 6.91 10.54
C GLN A 329 36.11 7.49 11.48
#